data_c1ec76548b3ba9f6fd14147eead0cbe7
#
_entry.id   c1ec76548b3ba9f6fd14147eead0cbe7
#
_cell.length_a   1.000
_cell.length_b   1.000
_cell.length_c   1.000
_cell.angle_alpha   90.00
_cell.angle_beta   90.00
_cell.angle_gamma   90.00
#
_symmetry.space_group_name_H-M   'P 1'
#
loop_
_entity.id
_entity.type
_entity.pdbx_description
1 polymer ?
#
loop_
_entity_poly.entity_id
_entity_poly.type
_entity_poly.pdbx_seq_one_letter_code
_entity_poly.pdbx_strand_id
1 'polypeptide(L)'
;VSAFAAENESAQARLSFDLKGGNACRRVAIKAKAGADLVVFMNYVSASDCAADLAVQTEVSAEKGAKVKLVQLQLLGKACTVFNDIAAKCEDGAELSVVQLFLGAEKTYSGCEVRLAGKESSFTADVGYFGKENQRFDMNYNAVHTGKSTRSVMNVSGVLADSSEKLFRGTIDFKNGSAGSKGDEKEDVLLLGDDVVNKTIPLILCAEEDVQGNHGASIGRLDEALLFYLASRGIDATQAEKLMAKARLDALCAKTGDDEAQKLLEEYLEAAE
;
A
#
# COMPACT_ATOMS: atom_id res chain seq x y z
N VAL A 1 -17.96 -6.35 -9.10
CA VAL A 1 -17.61 -7.56 -8.30
C VAL A 1 -17.83 -7.22 -6.84
N SER A 2 -18.15 -8.21 -5.99
CA SER A 2 -18.35 -7.96 -4.55
C SER A 2 -17.76 -9.07 -3.70
N ALA A 3 -17.23 -8.70 -2.53
CA ALA A 3 -16.88 -9.59 -1.43
C ALA A 3 -17.75 -9.22 -0.21
N PHE A 4 -18.26 -10.23 0.47
CA PHE A 4 -19.22 -10.03 1.55
C PHE A 4 -18.97 -11.05 2.66
N ALA A 5 -19.05 -10.61 3.92
CA ALA A 5 -19.15 -11.47 5.09
C ALA A 5 -20.38 -11.09 5.92
N ALA A 6 -21.16 -12.09 6.31
CA ALA A 6 -22.34 -11.91 7.14
C ALA A 6 -21.94 -11.62 8.60
N GLU A 7 -22.93 -11.31 9.44
CA GLU A 7 -22.71 -10.99 10.84
C GLU A 7 -21.98 -12.12 11.59
N ASN A 8 -20.88 -11.78 12.27
CA ASN A 8 -20.01 -12.71 13.01
C ASN A 8 -19.43 -13.86 12.15
N GLU A 9 -19.39 -13.71 10.83
CA GLU A 9 -18.81 -14.68 9.89
C GLU A 9 -17.34 -14.36 9.62
N SER A 10 -16.52 -15.40 9.44
CA SER A 10 -15.19 -15.29 8.87
C SER A 10 -15.22 -15.76 7.41
N ALA A 11 -14.78 -14.90 6.50
CA ALA A 11 -14.80 -15.16 5.07
C ALA A 11 -13.51 -14.70 4.39
N GLN A 12 -13.18 -15.36 3.27
CA GLN A 12 -12.07 -14.97 2.41
C GLN A 12 -12.52 -14.92 0.96
N ALA A 13 -12.07 -13.90 0.24
CA ALA A 13 -12.32 -13.78 -1.20
C ALA A 13 -10.99 -13.51 -1.93
N ARG A 14 -10.88 -14.08 -3.14
CA ARG A 14 -9.74 -13.84 -4.02
C ARG A 14 -10.23 -13.39 -5.38
N LEU A 15 -9.74 -12.24 -5.84
CA LEU A 15 -10.07 -11.61 -7.11
C LEU A 15 -8.79 -11.46 -7.92
N SER A 16 -8.76 -12.00 -9.14
CA SER A 16 -7.64 -11.81 -10.05
C SER A 16 -8.09 -11.03 -11.28
N PHE A 17 -7.34 -10.00 -11.61
CA PHE A 17 -7.52 -9.16 -12.79
C PHE A 17 -6.35 -9.40 -13.73
N ASP A 18 -6.53 -10.35 -14.66
CA ASP A 18 -5.54 -10.70 -15.67
C ASP A 18 -5.74 -9.82 -16.92
N LEU A 19 -4.81 -8.89 -17.14
CA LEU A 19 -4.87 -7.97 -18.25
C LEU A 19 -4.27 -8.58 -19.50
N LYS A 20 -5.03 -8.55 -20.58
CA LYS A 20 -4.63 -9.07 -21.91
C LYS A 20 -4.42 -7.95 -22.96
N GLY A 21 -4.39 -6.71 -22.52
CA GLY A 21 -4.30 -5.51 -23.34
C GLY A 21 -5.58 -4.68 -23.34
N GLY A 22 -5.48 -3.43 -23.84
CA GLY A 22 -6.59 -2.49 -23.91
C GLY A 22 -6.96 -1.85 -22.58
N ASN A 23 -8.20 -1.35 -22.47
CA ASN A 23 -8.66 -0.62 -21.29
C ASN A 23 -9.64 -1.44 -20.47
N ALA A 24 -9.44 -1.51 -19.18
CA ALA A 24 -10.33 -2.20 -18.25
C ALA A 24 -10.74 -1.28 -17.08
N CYS A 25 -12.04 -1.31 -16.74
CA CYS A 25 -12.55 -0.62 -15.55
C CYS A 25 -13.30 -1.62 -14.67
N ARG A 26 -13.04 -1.57 -13.36
CA ARG A 26 -13.65 -2.47 -12.38
C ARG A 26 -14.13 -1.69 -11.17
N ARG A 27 -15.30 -2.06 -10.67
CA ARG A 27 -15.80 -1.65 -9.34
C ARG A 27 -15.87 -2.86 -8.45
N VAL A 28 -15.31 -2.72 -7.25
CA VAL A 28 -15.29 -3.75 -6.21
C VAL A 28 -15.99 -3.21 -4.97
N ALA A 29 -16.98 -3.93 -4.47
CA ALA A 29 -17.64 -3.62 -3.21
C ALA A 29 -17.28 -4.67 -2.17
N ILE A 30 -16.70 -4.25 -1.04
CA ILE A 30 -16.31 -5.09 0.08
C ILE A 30 -17.18 -4.69 1.27
N LYS A 31 -17.97 -5.63 1.79
CA LYS A 31 -18.89 -5.37 2.89
C LYS A 31 -18.73 -6.42 3.98
N ALA A 32 -18.30 -6.00 5.15
CA ALA A 32 -18.22 -6.82 6.35
C ALA A 32 -19.31 -6.35 7.34
N LYS A 33 -20.23 -7.24 7.67
CA LYS A 33 -21.28 -7.00 8.66
C LYS A 33 -20.72 -6.98 10.08
N ALA A 34 -21.54 -6.62 11.05
CA ALA A 34 -21.10 -6.48 12.43
C ALA A 34 -20.39 -7.75 12.95
N GLY A 35 -19.20 -7.57 13.54
CA GLY A 35 -18.37 -8.65 14.08
C GLY A 35 -17.75 -9.60 13.04
N ALA A 36 -17.93 -9.36 11.75
CA ALA A 36 -17.37 -10.20 10.69
C ALA A 36 -15.85 -10.03 10.56
N ASP A 37 -15.18 -11.08 10.10
CA ASP A 37 -13.77 -11.07 9.72
C ASP A 37 -13.65 -11.40 8.22
N LEU A 38 -13.23 -10.43 7.40
CA LEU A 38 -13.20 -10.57 5.94
C LEU A 38 -11.81 -10.27 5.38
N VAL A 39 -11.20 -11.26 4.75
CA VAL A 39 -9.94 -11.10 4.03
C VAL A 39 -10.20 -11.09 2.52
N VAL A 40 -9.72 -10.07 1.83
CA VAL A 40 -9.87 -9.95 0.38
C VAL A 40 -8.50 -9.79 -0.27
N PHE A 41 -8.16 -10.70 -1.18
CA PHE A 41 -6.97 -10.62 -2.02
C PHE A 41 -7.37 -10.15 -3.42
N MET A 42 -6.64 -9.16 -3.93
CA MET A 42 -6.84 -8.60 -5.28
C MET A 42 -5.51 -8.59 -6.01
N ASN A 43 -5.36 -9.49 -6.99
CA ASN A 43 -4.15 -9.59 -7.79
C ASN A 43 -4.38 -8.94 -9.16
N TYR A 44 -3.52 -7.99 -9.52
CA TYR A 44 -3.46 -7.36 -10.84
C TYR A 44 -2.25 -7.92 -11.56
N VAL A 45 -2.47 -8.72 -12.60
CA VAL A 45 -1.40 -9.44 -13.31
C VAL A 45 -1.49 -9.22 -14.81
N SER A 46 -0.36 -9.24 -15.49
CA SER A 46 -0.29 -9.26 -16.95
C SER A 46 1.03 -9.86 -17.43
N ALA A 47 1.11 -10.19 -18.72
CA ALA A 47 2.38 -10.46 -19.36
C ALA A 47 3.29 -9.20 -19.35
N SER A 48 4.61 -9.40 -19.41
CA SER A 48 5.61 -8.32 -19.34
C SER A 48 5.52 -7.31 -20.48
N ASP A 49 5.07 -7.75 -21.65
CA ASP A 49 4.87 -6.96 -22.87
C ASP A 49 3.44 -6.40 -23.01
N CYS A 50 2.58 -6.64 -22.04
CA CYS A 50 1.20 -6.17 -22.06
C CYS A 50 1.15 -4.64 -21.98
N ALA A 51 0.39 -4.02 -22.88
CA ALA A 51 0.02 -2.61 -22.85
C ALA A 51 -1.48 -2.50 -22.51
N ALA A 52 -1.79 -1.98 -21.33
CA ALA A 52 -3.16 -1.89 -20.84
C ALA A 52 -3.33 -0.75 -19.83
N ASP A 53 -4.52 -0.14 -19.84
CA ASP A 53 -4.94 0.77 -18.78
C ASP A 53 -5.96 0.07 -17.88
N LEU A 54 -5.70 0.04 -16.60
CA LEU A 54 -6.59 -0.53 -15.59
C LEU A 54 -7.08 0.54 -14.63
N ALA A 55 -8.38 0.72 -14.52
CA ALA A 55 -9.01 1.51 -13.47
C ALA A 55 -9.77 0.59 -12.50
N VAL A 56 -9.44 0.66 -11.20
CA VAL A 56 -10.13 -0.09 -10.15
C VAL A 56 -10.62 0.87 -9.08
N GLN A 57 -11.92 0.86 -8.82
CA GLN A 57 -12.54 1.56 -7.70
C GLN A 57 -13.01 0.52 -6.68
N THR A 58 -12.48 0.60 -5.46
CA THR A 58 -12.84 -0.29 -4.35
C THR A 58 -13.57 0.49 -3.27
N GLU A 59 -14.76 0.05 -2.90
CA GLU A 59 -15.54 0.62 -1.81
C GLU A 59 -15.59 -0.40 -0.66
N VAL A 60 -15.17 0.03 0.55
CA VAL A 60 -15.12 -0.83 1.73
C VAL A 60 -16.06 -0.30 2.80
N SER A 61 -16.95 -1.16 3.30
CA SER A 61 -17.82 -0.87 4.43
C SER A 61 -17.58 -1.90 5.53
N ALA A 62 -16.99 -1.46 6.66
CA ALA A 62 -16.77 -2.26 7.86
C ALA A 62 -17.76 -1.81 8.94
N GLU A 63 -18.75 -2.64 9.23
CA GLU A 63 -19.75 -2.39 10.27
C GLU A 63 -19.15 -2.60 11.67
N LYS A 64 -19.91 -2.36 12.72
CA LYS A 64 -19.47 -2.39 14.12
C LYS A 64 -18.67 -3.66 14.44
N GLY A 65 -17.42 -3.47 14.91
CA GLY A 65 -16.53 -4.56 15.33
C GLY A 65 -16.05 -5.48 14.19
N ALA A 66 -16.34 -5.13 12.94
CA ALA A 66 -15.88 -5.92 11.79
C ALA A 66 -14.37 -5.71 11.57
N LYS A 67 -13.71 -6.76 11.10
CA LYS A 67 -12.31 -6.74 10.68
C LYS A 67 -12.22 -6.98 9.18
N VAL A 68 -11.61 -6.07 8.46
CA VAL A 68 -11.38 -6.21 7.02
C VAL A 68 -9.89 -6.11 6.74
N LYS A 69 -9.37 -7.11 6.05
CA LYS A 69 -8.03 -7.07 5.48
C LYS A 69 -8.13 -7.09 3.96
N LEU A 70 -7.67 -6.02 3.31
CA LEU A 70 -7.56 -5.91 1.87
C LEU A 70 -6.09 -6.00 1.46
N VAL A 71 -5.76 -7.00 0.66
CA VAL A 71 -4.43 -7.17 0.09
C VAL A 71 -4.51 -6.92 -1.41
N GLN A 72 -3.71 -5.99 -1.93
CA GLN A 72 -3.62 -5.70 -3.36
C GLN A 72 -2.19 -5.91 -3.84
N LEU A 73 -2.01 -6.84 -4.76
CA LEU A 73 -0.73 -7.17 -5.38
C LEU A 73 -0.79 -6.78 -6.85
N GLN A 74 0.04 -5.80 -7.24
CA GLN A 74 0.20 -5.36 -8.63
C GLN A 74 1.49 -5.92 -9.20
N LEU A 75 1.38 -6.77 -10.21
CA LEU A 75 2.46 -7.40 -10.96
C LEU A 75 2.18 -7.24 -12.45
N LEU A 76 2.49 -6.08 -12.99
CA LEU A 76 2.07 -5.70 -14.34
C LEU A 76 3.26 -5.43 -15.26
N GLY A 77 3.02 -5.56 -16.56
CA GLY A 77 3.98 -5.24 -17.60
C GLY A 77 4.32 -3.75 -17.68
N LYS A 78 5.47 -3.43 -18.26
CA LYS A 78 6.08 -2.09 -18.29
C LYS A 78 5.26 -1.03 -19.05
N ALA A 79 4.34 -1.41 -19.92
CA ALA A 79 3.50 -0.50 -20.70
C ALA A 79 2.05 -0.40 -20.14
N CYS A 80 1.84 -0.81 -18.90
CA CYS A 80 0.55 -0.67 -18.23
C CYS A 80 0.45 0.64 -17.46
N THR A 81 -0.77 1.21 -17.42
CA THR A 81 -1.12 2.30 -16.49
C THR A 81 -2.22 1.83 -15.54
N VAL A 82 -2.08 2.14 -14.25
CA VAL A 82 -3.05 1.75 -13.23
C VAL A 82 -3.60 2.97 -12.51
N PHE A 83 -4.93 3.01 -12.38
CA PHE A 83 -5.67 3.92 -11.51
C PHE A 83 -6.39 3.05 -10.46
N ASN A 84 -5.87 3.03 -9.25
CA ASN A 84 -6.43 2.28 -8.14
C ASN A 84 -6.93 3.24 -7.07
N ASP A 85 -8.20 3.15 -6.72
CA ASP A 85 -8.81 4.02 -5.72
C ASP A 85 -9.62 3.22 -4.69
N ILE A 86 -9.40 3.51 -3.42
CA ILE A 86 -10.07 2.87 -2.28
C ILE A 86 -10.79 3.95 -1.49
N ALA A 87 -12.10 3.79 -1.32
CA ALA A 87 -12.89 4.55 -0.38
C ALA A 87 -13.44 3.63 0.72
N ALA A 88 -13.17 3.95 1.99
CA ALA A 88 -13.57 3.08 3.09
C ALA A 88 -14.26 3.84 4.22
N LYS A 89 -15.18 3.15 4.90
CA LYS A 89 -15.83 3.61 6.13
C LYS A 89 -15.76 2.54 7.20
N CYS A 90 -15.30 2.92 8.39
CA CYS A 90 -15.21 2.07 9.57
C CYS A 90 -16.16 2.57 10.67
N GLU A 91 -17.07 1.71 11.09
CA GLU A 91 -17.99 1.96 12.21
C GLU A 91 -17.33 1.65 13.57
N ASP A 92 -18.10 1.69 14.68
CA ASP A 92 -17.58 1.50 16.03
C ASP A 92 -16.74 0.22 16.18
N GLY A 93 -15.50 0.35 16.64
CA GLY A 93 -14.58 -0.76 16.87
C GLY A 93 -14.18 -1.52 15.60
N ALA A 94 -14.54 -1.04 14.40
CA ALA A 94 -14.15 -1.71 13.16
C ALA A 94 -12.66 -1.49 12.86
N GLU A 95 -12.03 -2.52 12.29
CA GLU A 95 -10.63 -2.53 11.92
C GLU A 95 -10.48 -2.71 10.40
N LEU A 96 -9.76 -1.81 9.74
CA LEU A 96 -9.38 -1.96 8.33
C LEU A 96 -7.85 -2.03 8.20
N SER A 97 -7.37 -3.11 7.59
CA SER A 97 -5.97 -3.25 7.19
C SER A 97 -5.87 -3.31 5.66
N VAL A 98 -5.07 -2.44 5.07
CA VAL A 98 -4.78 -2.43 3.64
C VAL A 98 -3.31 -2.72 3.44
N VAL A 99 -2.99 -3.77 2.71
CA VAL A 99 -1.62 -4.12 2.30
C VAL A 99 -1.54 -3.99 0.79
N GLN A 100 -0.66 -3.13 0.30
CA GLN A 100 -0.50 -2.89 -1.13
C GLN A 100 0.96 -3.07 -1.55
N LEU A 101 1.18 -3.78 -2.64
CA LEU A 101 2.49 -3.94 -3.25
C LEU A 101 2.40 -3.59 -4.73
N PHE A 102 3.10 -2.53 -5.12
CA PHE A 102 3.13 -2.01 -6.49
C PHE A 102 4.44 -2.37 -7.18
N LEU A 103 4.36 -3.31 -8.11
CA LEU A 103 5.47 -3.77 -8.95
C LEU A 103 5.04 -3.72 -10.41
N GLY A 104 5.94 -3.29 -11.27
CA GLY A 104 5.63 -3.10 -12.68
C GLY A 104 4.74 -1.88 -12.93
N ALA A 105 4.05 -1.89 -14.08
CA ALA A 105 3.37 -0.76 -14.70
C ALA A 105 4.32 0.43 -15.01
N GLU A 106 4.03 1.21 -16.04
CA GLU A 106 4.72 2.46 -16.34
C GLU A 106 4.28 3.54 -15.35
N LYS A 107 2.97 3.59 -15.09
CA LYS A 107 2.36 4.59 -14.22
C LYS A 107 1.37 3.95 -13.25
N THR A 108 1.56 4.21 -11.97
CA THR A 108 0.65 3.79 -10.91
C THR A 108 0.11 5.02 -10.18
N TYR A 109 -1.19 5.23 -10.27
CA TYR A 109 -1.94 6.23 -9.52
C TYR A 109 -2.78 5.51 -8.47
N SER A 110 -2.48 5.70 -7.17
CA SER A 110 -3.19 5.02 -6.10
C SER A 110 -3.76 6.01 -5.09
N GLY A 111 -5.07 5.97 -4.88
CA GLY A 111 -5.78 6.71 -3.86
C GLY A 111 -6.33 5.77 -2.77
N CYS A 112 -6.32 6.24 -1.52
CA CYS A 112 -6.97 5.56 -0.41
C CYS A 112 -7.51 6.58 0.58
N GLU A 113 -8.82 6.72 0.68
CA GLU A 113 -9.46 7.51 1.72
C GLU A 113 -10.22 6.61 2.68
N VAL A 114 -9.89 6.70 3.97
CA VAL A 114 -10.55 5.93 5.02
C VAL A 114 -11.18 6.85 6.04
N ARG A 115 -12.50 6.79 6.18
CA ARG A 115 -13.24 7.49 7.22
C ARG A 115 -13.40 6.61 8.45
N LEU A 116 -12.73 6.97 9.53
CA LEU A 116 -12.84 6.38 10.85
C LEU A 116 -14.03 7.05 11.57
N ALA A 117 -15.24 6.57 11.24
CA ALA A 117 -16.48 7.21 11.67
C ALA A 117 -16.94 6.75 13.05
N GLY A 118 -16.69 5.50 13.39
CA GLY A 118 -17.08 4.92 14.66
C GLY A 118 -16.03 5.12 15.76
N LYS A 119 -16.48 5.10 17.02
CA LYS A 119 -15.62 5.14 18.18
C LYS A 119 -14.66 3.94 18.16
N GLU A 120 -13.38 4.18 18.48
CA GLU A 120 -12.34 3.13 18.59
C GLU A 120 -12.11 2.37 17.26
N SER A 121 -12.55 2.89 16.12
CA SER A 121 -12.22 2.30 14.83
C SER A 121 -10.75 2.53 14.46
N SER A 122 -10.19 1.62 13.66
CA SER A 122 -8.77 1.68 13.30
C SER A 122 -8.52 1.41 11.81
N PHE A 123 -7.44 2.02 11.31
CA PHE A 123 -6.94 1.84 9.97
C PHE A 123 -5.43 1.62 9.97
N THR A 124 -4.99 0.61 9.24
CA THR A 124 -3.57 0.40 8.98
C THR A 124 -3.36 0.26 7.47
N ALA A 125 -2.43 1.03 6.91
CA ALA A 125 -1.93 0.87 5.56
C ALA A 125 -0.47 0.45 5.58
N ASP A 126 -0.14 -0.65 4.91
CA ASP A 126 1.22 -1.09 4.63
C ASP A 126 1.41 -1.08 3.12
N VAL A 127 2.16 -0.10 2.62
CA VAL A 127 2.33 0.16 1.19
C VAL A 127 3.77 -0.05 0.80
N GLY A 128 3.99 -0.84 -0.24
CA GLY A 128 5.29 -1.03 -0.83
C GLY A 128 5.33 -0.84 -2.32
N TYR A 129 6.48 -0.41 -2.81
CA TYR A 129 6.73 -0.22 -4.22
C TYR A 129 8.19 -0.45 -4.57
N PHE A 130 8.41 -0.85 -5.82
CA PHE A 130 9.73 -0.90 -6.41
C PHE A 130 9.70 -0.25 -7.79
N GLY A 131 10.31 0.92 -7.89
CA GLY A 131 10.43 1.68 -9.13
C GLY A 131 11.76 1.42 -9.83
N LYS A 132 11.68 1.16 -11.13
CA LYS A 132 12.82 0.98 -12.05
C LYS A 132 12.59 1.81 -13.31
N GLU A 133 13.65 2.02 -14.09
CA GLU A 133 13.57 2.70 -15.37
C GLU A 133 12.89 4.08 -15.23
N ASN A 134 11.82 4.35 -15.96
CA ASN A 134 11.04 5.60 -15.89
C ASN A 134 9.68 5.41 -15.22
N GLN A 135 9.54 4.40 -14.36
CA GLN A 135 8.28 4.13 -13.69
C GLN A 135 7.88 5.26 -12.76
N ARG A 136 6.57 5.52 -12.70
CA ARG A 136 6.02 6.63 -11.92
C ARG A 136 4.93 6.16 -10.97
N PHE A 137 5.07 6.56 -9.70
CA PHE A 137 4.10 6.33 -8.64
C PHE A 137 3.55 7.66 -8.13
N ASP A 138 2.24 7.81 -8.16
CA ASP A 138 1.52 8.93 -7.54
C ASP A 138 0.52 8.35 -6.56
N MET A 139 0.78 8.51 -5.27
CA MET A 139 0.04 7.88 -4.19
C MET A 139 -0.53 8.94 -3.24
N ASN A 140 -1.82 8.81 -2.89
CA ASN A 140 -2.50 9.74 -2.01
C ASN A 140 -3.34 8.97 -0.97
N TYR A 141 -2.92 9.00 0.29
CA TYR A 141 -3.57 8.29 1.39
C TYR A 141 -4.10 9.28 2.41
N ASN A 142 -5.36 9.11 2.78
CA ASN A 142 -6.06 10.02 3.66
C ASN A 142 -6.80 9.24 4.76
N ALA A 143 -6.38 9.42 6.01
CA ALA A 143 -7.05 8.91 7.20
C ALA A 143 -7.89 10.02 7.85
N VAL A 144 -9.22 9.97 7.69
CA VAL A 144 -10.15 10.97 8.21
C VAL A 144 -10.76 10.48 9.52
N HIS A 145 -10.33 11.07 10.63
CA HIS A 145 -10.80 10.76 11.98
C HIS A 145 -12.02 11.61 12.32
N THR A 146 -13.18 10.99 12.45
CA THR A 146 -14.45 11.65 12.87
C THR A 146 -15.03 11.01 14.13
N GLY A 147 -14.68 9.77 14.44
CA GLY A 147 -15.03 9.09 15.69
C GLY A 147 -14.04 9.39 16.81
N LYS A 148 -14.42 9.14 18.06
CA LYS A 148 -13.56 9.29 19.24
C LYS A 148 -12.59 8.11 19.38
N SER A 149 -11.38 8.38 19.88
CA SER A 149 -10.37 7.37 20.20
C SER A 149 -10.00 6.48 19.02
N THR A 150 -10.08 7.02 17.81
CA THR A 150 -9.75 6.30 16.57
C THR A 150 -8.24 6.24 16.35
N ARG A 151 -7.78 5.29 15.56
CA ARG A 151 -6.36 5.11 15.29
C ARG A 151 -6.08 4.91 13.81
N SER A 152 -5.07 5.60 13.27
CA SER A 152 -4.52 5.32 11.95
C SER A 152 -3.02 5.09 12.00
N VAL A 153 -2.52 4.15 11.18
CA VAL A 153 -1.09 3.91 10.96
C VAL A 153 -0.86 3.73 9.47
N MET A 154 0.00 4.55 8.89
CA MET A 154 0.40 4.45 7.49
C MET A 154 1.90 4.19 7.41
N ASN A 155 2.28 3.01 6.94
CA ASN A 155 3.66 2.62 6.70
C ASN A 155 3.88 2.53 5.19
N VAL A 156 4.78 3.33 4.67
CA VAL A 156 5.15 3.33 3.26
C VAL A 156 6.61 2.96 3.14
N SER A 157 6.92 1.91 2.40
CA SER A 157 8.29 1.45 2.23
C SER A 157 8.56 1.18 0.75
N GLY A 158 9.64 1.75 0.22
CA GLY A 158 9.92 1.59 -1.19
C GLY A 158 11.39 1.62 -1.56
N VAL A 159 11.62 1.20 -2.79
CA VAL A 159 12.90 1.29 -3.45
C VAL A 159 12.69 2.01 -4.77
N LEU A 160 13.53 2.99 -5.06
CA LEU A 160 13.56 3.72 -6.32
C LEU A 160 14.93 3.58 -6.96
N ALA A 161 14.97 3.08 -8.17
CA ALA A 161 16.17 2.89 -8.96
C ALA A 161 16.06 3.64 -10.31
N ASP A 162 17.17 3.77 -10.99
CA ASP A 162 17.31 4.41 -12.30
C ASP A 162 16.79 5.85 -12.31
N SER A 163 15.77 6.14 -13.15
CA SER A 163 15.10 7.44 -13.27
C SER A 163 13.64 7.37 -12.83
N SER A 164 13.32 6.44 -11.93
CA SER A 164 11.95 6.28 -11.42
C SER A 164 11.52 7.45 -10.55
N GLU A 165 10.22 7.76 -10.56
CA GLU A 165 9.64 8.88 -9.85
C GLU A 165 8.57 8.41 -8.85
N LYS A 166 8.56 9.00 -7.65
CA LYS A 166 7.49 8.81 -6.68
C LYS A 166 7.02 10.15 -6.12
N LEU A 167 5.71 10.33 -6.07
CA LEU A 167 5.04 11.33 -5.26
C LEU A 167 4.12 10.62 -4.27
N PHE A 168 4.38 10.78 -2.98
CA PHE A 168 3.51 10.29 -1.91
C PHE A 168 2.90 11.46 -1.14
N ARG A 169 1.60 11.41 -0.93
CA ARG A 169 0.86 12.33 -0.06
C ARG A 169 0.16 11.51 1.00
N GLY A 170 0.57 11.70 2.26
CA GLY A 170 -0.05 11.11 3.42
C GLY A 170 -0.76 12.19 4.24
N THR A 171 -2.05 11.99 4.51
CA THR A 171 -2.84 12.95 5.28
C THR A 171 -3.48 12.26 6.47
N ILE A 172 -3.25 12.82 7.66
CA ILE A 172 -3.99 12.47 8.87
C ILE A 172 -4.88 13.67 9.18
N ASP A 173 -6.20 13.48 9.11
CA ASP A 173 -7.16 14.57 9.23
C ASP A 173 -8.06 14.34 10.46
N PHE A 174 -7.76 15.03 11.56
CA PHE A 174 -8.54 14.99 12.80
C PHE A 174 -9.66 16.05 12.74
N LYS A 175 -10.88 15.58 12.52
CA LYS A 175 -12.08 16.43 12.52
C LYS A 175 -12.54 16.74 13.95
N ASN A 176 -13.25 17.84 14.11
CA ASN A 176 -13.89 18.18 15.38
C ASN A 176 -14.78 17.00 15.84
N GLY A 177 -14.64 16.60 17.09
CA GLY A 177 -15.31 15.45 17.71
C GLY A 177 -14.48 14.15 17.74
N SER A 178 -13.25 14.14 17.18
CA SER A 178 -12.35 12.98 17.18
C SER A 178 -11.44 12.88 18.42
N ALA A 179 -11.85 13.44 19.57
CA ALA A 179 -11.05 13.45 20.80
C ALA A 179 -10.49 12.07 21.17
N GLY A 180 -9.24 12.03 21.64
CA GLY A 180 -8.49 10.82 21.99
C GLY A 180 -7.90 10.06 20.82
N SER A 181 -8.03 10.58 19.59
CA SER A 181 -7.56 9.89 18.39
C SER A 181 -6.05 10.04 18.17
N LYS A 182 -5.46 9.04 17.49
CA LYS A 182 -4.02 8.99 17.20
C LYS A 182 -3.80 8.60 15.74
N GLY A 183 -2.82 9.26 15.12
CA GLY A 183 -2.41 8.95 13.75
C GLY A 183 -0.89 8.97 13.62
N ASP A 184 -0.35 7.97 12.99
CA ASP A 184 1.08 7.82 12.74
C ASP A 184 1.31 7.56 11.23
N GLU A 185 2.24 8.29 10.64
CA GLU A 185 2.72 8.09 9.28
C GLU A 185 4.24 7.85 9.30
N LYS A 186 4.68 6.79 8.65
CA LYS A 186 6.09 6.45 8.53
C LYS A 186 6.43 6.09 7.10
N GLU A 187 7.45 6.74 6.57
CA GLU A 187 8.00 6.43 5.25
C GLU A 187 9.46 5.96 5.36
N ASP A 188 9.82 4.92 4.59
CA ASP A 188 11.18 4.41 4.47
C ASP A 188 11.52 4.15 3.00
N VAL A 189 12.38 4.96 2.40
CA VAL A 189 12.72 4.90 0.97
C VAL A 189 14.20 4.68 0.77
N LEU A 190 14.54 3.63 0.02
CA LEU A 190 15.89 3.37 -0.47
C LEU A 190 16.04 3.94 -1.89
N LEU A 191 17.04 4.78 -2.08
CA LEU A 191 17.35 5.41 -3.36
C LEU A 191 18.57 4.70 -3.98
N LEU A 192 18.37 4.11 -5.18
CA LEU A 192 19.37 3.36 -5.94
C LEU A 192 19.55 3.98 -7.33
N GLY A 193 19.96 5.23 -7.42
CA GLY A 193 20.17 5.94 -8.68
C GLY A 193 20.33 7.43 -8.46
N ASP A 194 21.00 8.10 -9.38
CA ASP A 194 21.25 9.54 -9.30
C ASP A 194 20.09 10.37 -9.85
N ASP A 195 19.32 9.80 -10.78
CA ASP A 195 18.22 10.48 -11.46
C ASP A 195 16.84 10.20 -10.85
N VAL A 196 16.82 9.54 -9.68
CA VAL A 196 15.59 9.24 -8.94
C VAL A 196 14.89 10.51 -8.47
N VAL A 197 13.58 10.60 -8.67
CA VAL A 197 12.76 11.69 -8.13
C VAL A 197 11.87 11.19 -7.01
N ASN A 198 12.18 11.54 -5.77
CA ASN A 198 11.39 11.22 -4.58
C ASN A 198 10.75 12.47 -4.00
N LYS A 199 9.42 12.51 -3.97
CA LYS A 199 8.64 13.61 -3.38
C LYS A 199 7.67 13.05 -2.32
N THR A 200 7.65 13.69 -1.16
CA THR A 200 6.76 13.33 -0.04
C THR A 200 6.11 14.58 0.52
N ILE A 201 4.80 14.52 0.73
CA ILE A 201 4.02 15.62 1.29
C ILE A 201 3.17 15.06 2.44
N PRO A 202 3.72 15.00 3.67
CA PRO A 202 2.95 14.63 4.85
C PRO A 202 2.09 15.82 5.30
N LEU A 203 0.82 15.55 5.65
CA LEU A 203 -0.12 16.53 6.17
C LEU A 203 -0.78 16.02 7.44
N ILE A 204 -0.77 16.84 8.51
CA ILE A 204 -1.55 16.60 9.72
C ILE A 204 -2.49 17.79 9.91
N LEU A 205 -3.79 17.54 9.73
CA LEU A 205 -4.84 18.53 9.87
C LEU A 205 -5.55 18.31 11.22
N CYS A 206 -5.48 19.29 12.11
CA CYS A 206 -6.03 19.20 13.47
C CYS A 206 -7.14 20.23 13.67
N ALA A 207 -8.41 19.77 13.64
CA ALA A 207 -9.57 20.54 14.06
C ALA A 207 -10.07 20.11 15.46
N GLU A 208 -9.33 19.22 16.14
CA GLU A 208 -9.58 18.73 17.51
C GLU A 208 -8.29 18.89 18.32
N GLU A 209 -8.43 19.29 19.61
CA GLU A 209 -7.28 19.57 20.47
C GLU A 209 -6.70 18.31 21.13
N ASP A 210 -7.57 17.37 21.53
CA ASP A 210 -7.16 16.13 22.21
C ASP A 210 -6.82 15.03 21.18
N VAL A 211 -5.75 15.25 20.40
CA VAL A 211 -5.29 14.28 19.39
C VAL A 211 -3.76 14.19 19.36
N GLN A 212 -3.25 13.10 18.81
CA GLN A 212 -1.82 12.89 18.60
C GLN A 212 -1.58 12.50 17.14
N GLY A 213 -0.85 13.34 16.42
CA GLY A 213 -0.43 13.10 15.05
C GLY A 213 1.09 13.11 14.92
N ASN A 214 1.65 12.08 14.34
CA ASN A 214 3.09 11.96 14.11
C ASN A 214 3.35 11.61 12.64
N HIS A 215 4.45 12.15 12.10
CA HIS A 215 5.02 11.66 10.86
C HIS A 215 6.53 11.51 10.98
N GLY A 216 7.10 10.57 10.22
CA GLY A 216 8.54 10.36 10.13
C GLY A 216 8.93 9.80 8.77
N ALA A 217 10.04 10.27 8.22
CA ALA A 217 10.57 9.76 6.97
C ALA A 217 12.06 9.42 7.10
N SER A 218 12.42 8.25 6.58
CA SER A 218 13.82 7.82 6.40
C SER A 218 14.04 7.64 4.90
N ILE A 219 14.77 8.55 4.30
CA ILE A 219 15.01 8.58 2.86
C ILE A 219 16.51 8.65 2.63
N GLY A 220 17.09 7.70 1.94
CA GLY A 220 18.52 7.70 1.74
C GLY A 220 19.03 6.57 0.85
N ARG A 221 20.33 6.59 0.63
CA ARG A 221 21.11 5.56 -0.06
C ARG A 221 21.69 4.58 0.95
N LEU A 222 22.27 3.50 0.46
CA LEU A 222 23.03 2.60 1.31
C LEU A 222 24.26 3.35 1.87
N ASP A 223 24.52 3.14 3.16
CA ASP A 223 25.68 3.70 3.83
C ASP A 223 26.98 3.17 3.22
N GLU A 224 27.94 4.04 2.96
CA GLU A 224 29.26 3.69 2.41
C GLU A 224 30.01 2.70 3.31
N ALA A 225 29.89 2.80 4.63
CA ALA A 225 30.51 1.86 5.56
C ALA A 225 29.88 0.46 5.44
N LEU A 226 28.57 0.37 5.24
CA LEU A 226 27.87 -0.89 4.96
C LEU A 226 28.33 -1.49 3.61
N LEU A 227 28.39 -0.68 2.56
CA LEU A 227 28.88 -1.11 1.25
C LEU A 227 30.32 -1.62 1.31
N PHE A 228 31.21 -0.90 2.01
CA PHE A 228 32.58 -1.35 2.23
C PHE A 228 32.64 -2.68 3.00
N TYR A 229 31.83 -2.81 4.05
CA TYR A 229 31.76 -4.07 4.81
C TYR A 229 31.31 -5.24 3.93
N LEU A 230 30.26 -5.05 3.13
CA LEU A 230 29.75 -6.09 2.23
C LEU A 230 30.76 -6.45 1.13
N ALA A 231 31.44 -5.44 0.56
CA ALA A 231 32.50 -5.65 -0.41
C ALA A 231 33.67 -6.45 0.17
N SER A 232 34.03 -6.22 1.44
CA SER A 232 35.07 -7.01 2.13
C SER A 232 34.69 -8.50 2.33
N ARG A 233 33.41 -8.83 2.16
CA ARG A 233 32.86 -10.20 2.22
C ARG A 233 32.54 -10.76 0.83
N GLY A 234 32.93 -10.07 -0.25
CA GLY A 234 32.77 -10.52 -1.62
C GLY A 234 31.41 -10.16 -2.23
N ILE A 235 30.60 -9.32 -1.57
CA ILE A 235 29.32 -8.80 -2.09
C ILE A 235 29.60 -7.42 -2.65
N ASP A 236 29.53 -7.25 -3.97
CA ASP A 236 29.71 -5.95 -4.61
C ASP A 236 28.50 -5.01 -4.39
N ALA A 237 28.65 -3.74 -4.77
CA ALA A 237 27.61 -2.74 -4.54
C ALA A 237 26.29 -3.10 -5.21
N THR A 238 26.32 -3.62 -6.45
CA THR A 238 25.11 -4.02 -7.18
C THR A 238 24.40 -5.19 -6.51
N GLN A 239 25.17 -6.17 -6.02
CA GLN A 239 24.60 -7.29 -5.27
C GLN A 239 24.03 -6.84 -3.93
N ALA A 240 24.68 -5.88 -3.25
CA ALA A 240 24.19 -5.30 -2.00
C ALA A 240 22.85 -4.57 -2.21
N GLU A 241 22.76 -3.77 -3.25
CA GLU A 241 21.53 -3.05 -3.62
C GLU A 241 20.37 -4.02 -3.90
N LYS A 242 20.59 -5.04 -4.72
CA LYS A 242 19.60 -6.09 -5.00
C LYS A 242 19.14 -6.80 -3.72
N LEU A 243 20.08 -7.18 -2.86
CA LEU A 243 19.79 -7.85 -1.59
C LEU A 243 18.93 -6.99 -0.67
N MET A 244 19.26 -5.70 -0.54
CA MET A 244 18.51 -4.76 0.30
C MET A 244 17.13 -4.44 -0.26
N ALA A 245 17.01 -4.31 -1.58
CA ALA A 245 15.71 -4.13 -2.24
C ALA A 245 14.82 -5.37 -2.02
N LYS A 246 15.36 -6.57 -2.25
CA LYS A 246 14.63 -7.82 -2.02
C LYS A 246 14.17 -7.94 -0.57
N ALA A 247 15.04 -7.69 0.41
CA ALA A 247 14.68 -7.79 1.83
C ALA A 247 13.52 -6.87 2.22
N ARG A 248 13.40 -5.66 1.63
CA ARG A 248 12.28 -4.75 1.86
C ARG A 248 10.98 -5.28 1.27
N LEU A 249 11.03 -5.83 0.05
CA LEU A 249 9.86 -6.43 -0.61
C LEU A 249 9.39 -7.68 0.14
N ASP A 250 10.30 -8.54 0.57
CA ASP A 250 9.99 -9.75 1.34
C ASP A 250 9.34 -9.40 2.69
N ALA A 251 9.87 -8.39 3.40
CA ALA A 251 9.31 -7.92 4.67
C ALA A 251 7.87 -7.37 4.52
N LEU A 252 7.58 -6.71 3.39
CA LEU A 252 6.23 -6.26 3.11
C LEU A 252 5.32 -7.41 2.69
N CYS A 253 5.81 -8.29 1.82
CA CYS A 253 5.05 -9.46 1.36
C CYS A 253 4.64 -10.35 2.54
N ALA A 254 5.48 -10.50 3.55
CA ALA A 254 5.14 -11.23 4.78
C ALA A 254 3.91 -10.65 5.50
N LYS A 255 3.62 -9.34 5.35
CA LYS A 255 2.42 -8.71 5.92
C LYS A 255 1.14 -9.11 5.21
N THR A 256 1.21 -9.62 4.00
CA THR A 256 0.03 -10.17 3.29
C THR A 256 -0.56 -11.35 4.05
N GLY A 257 0.30 -12.18 4.66
CA GLY A 257 -0.09 -13.43 5.32
C GLY A 257 -0.61 -14.46 4.33
N ASP A 258 -0.09 -14.44 3.09
CA ASP A 258 -0.56 -15.26 1.98
C ASP A 258 0.61 -15.88 1.20
N ASP A 259 0.74 -17.20 1.24
CA ASP A 259 1.81 -17.93 0.56
C ASP A 259 1.74 -17.78 -0.98
N GLU A 260 0.53 -17.61 -1.54
CA GLU A 260 0.37 -17.37 -2.98
C GLU A 260 0.91 -16.00 -3.39
N ALA A 261 0.70 -14.95 -2.56
CA ALA A 261 1.26 -13.63 -2.80
C ALA A 261 2.79 -13.67 -2.77
N GLN A 262 3.37 -14.43 -1.85
CA GLN A 262 4.82 -14.60 -1.77
C GLN A 262 5.38 -15.31 -3.01
N LYS A 263 4.74 -16.38 -3.44
CA LYS A 263 5.12 -17.12 -4.65
C LYS A 263 5.05 -16.24 -5.91
N LEU A 264 3.96 -15.48 -6.06
CA LEU A 264 3.80 -14.55 -7.20
C LEU A 264 4.88 -13.45 -7.20
N LEU A 265 5.27 -12.95 -6.02
CA LEU A 265 6.37 -12.00 -5.90
C LEU A 265 7.70 -12.61 -6.33
N GLU A 266 8.01 -13.81 -5.86
CA GLU A 266 9.24 -14.52 -6.22
C GLU A 266 9.33 -14.75 -7.73
N GLU A 267 8.25 -15.28 -8.35
CA GLU A 267 8.15 -15.49 -9.80
C GLU A 267 8.31 -14.17 -10.59
N TYR A 268 7.74 -13.07 -10.10
CA TYR A 268 7.89 -11.75 -10.75
C TYR A 268 9.32 -11.24 -10.67
N LEU A 269 9.98 -11.38 -9.53
CA LEU A 269 11.36 -10.91 -9.34
C LEU A 269 12.34 -11.73 -10.17
N GLU A 270 12.17 -13.06 -10.26
CA GLU A 270 12.97 -13.94 -11.12
C GLU A 270 12.81 -13.60 -12.61
N ALA A 271 11.58 -13.28 -13.05
CA ALA A 271 11.32 -12.90 -14.44
C ALA A 271 11.84 -11.49 -14.81
N ALA A 272 12.18 -10.68 -13.81
CA ALA A 272 12.64 -9.29 -13.97
C ALA A 272 14.19 -9.17 -13.92
N GLU A 273 14.91 -10.25 -13.61
CA GLU A 273 16.38 -10.36 -13.68
C GLU A 273 16.88 -10.62 -15.11
#